data_8cd4696e158a45fdd8dd7803bedd14ad
#
_entry.id   8cd4696e158a45fdd8dd7803bedd14ad
#
_cell.length_a   1.000
_cell.length_b   1.000
_cell.length_c   1.000
_cell.angle_alpha   90.00
_cell.angle_beta   90.00
_cell.angle_gamma   90.00
#
_symmetry.space_group_name_H-M   'P 1'
#
loop_
_entity.id
_entity.type
_entity.pdbx_description
1 polymer ?
#
loop_
_entity_poly.entity_id
_entity_poly.type
_entity_poly.pdbx_seq_one_letter_code
_entity_poly.pdbx_strand_id
1 'polypeptide(L)'
;MASLAQQESQSLSQNVKLGLQFRYQNGQVQVNHNHFLGYTKDDEGNLIIDPEQAEVVKRIYRKYLEGYSMNKIAKGLEADGILTGAGKTKWWTSTINKILRNEKCICDALLQKTYTTDFLNKTRVKNNGIVPQYYVEGNHEAIIPKDIFLRVQEELVRRRVVKTSANGKKRSYSCNHCFAQIVICGECGEMFRRIHWNNRGCKSIVWRCLSRLEPTGQECHARTVNETVLENVVVQAINTLLDDKSTYQAQLQQNIAKVIREAQKNTADDIDEQLMEHQKELLKKANNKEAYDEIADQIFELREQREKCTVDTAARDAQIARINDLQDFIKQQRIDLAEFDETLVKRWLKQITVWEDHFTVELKSGLKIDIEG
;
A
#
# COMPACT_ATOMS: atom_id res chain seq x y z
N MET A 1 28.02 -6.68 -44.60
CA MET A 1 28.19 -5.39 -43.81
C MET A 1 27.01 -5.20 -42.85
N ALA A 2 25.75 -5.35 -43.23
CA ALA A 2 24.60 -5.20 -42.31
C ALA A 2 24.60 -6.19 -41.11
N SER A 3 25.05 -7.44 -41.30
CA SER A 3 25.13 -8.48 -40.26
C SER A 3 26.16 -8.13 -39.16
N LEU A 4 27.31 -7.57 -39.51
CA LEU A 4 28.37 -7.18 -38.57
C LEU A 4 27.90 -6.02 -37.65
N ALA A 5 27.31 -4.98 -38.23
CA ALA A 5 26.77 -3.83 -37.50
C ALA A 5 25.63 -4.25 -36.55
N GLN A 6 24.84 -5.26 -36.96
CA GLN A 6 23.77 -5.81 -36.09
C GLN A 6 24.35 -6.59 -34.91
N GLN A 7 25.38 -7.41 -35.12
CA GLN A 7 26.09 -8.12 -34.06
C GLN A 7 26.77 -7.17 -33.08
N GLU A 8 27.44 -6.10 -33.57
CA GLU A 8 28.02 -5.08 -32.71
C GLU A 8 26.96 -4.38 -31.86
N SER A 9 25.83 -3.99 -32.46
CA SER A 9 24.72 -3.36 -31.72
C SER A 9 24.14 -4.28 -30.65
N GLN A 10 24.02 -5.58 -30.92
CA GLN A 10 23.55 -6.56 -29.97
C GLN A 10 24.54 -6.75 -28.81
N SER A 11 25.83 -6.90 -29.10
CA SER A 11 26.89 -7.01 -28.10
C SER A 11 26.96 -5.77 -27.20
N LEU A 12 26.87 -4.58 -27.78
CA LEU A 12 26.85 -3.32 -27.03
C LEU A 12 25.61 -3.23 -26.12
N SER A 13 24.44 -3.65 -26.60
CA SER A 13 23.22 -3.71 -25.79
C SER A 13 23.34 -4.71 -24.62
N GLN A 14 23.96 -5.86 -24.83
CA GLN A 14 24.20 -6.83 -23.79
C GLN A 14 25.18 -6.30 -22.74
N ASN A 15 26.28 -5.69 -23.15
CA ASN A 15 27.26 -5.08 -22.24
C ASN A 15 26.65 -3.95 -21.39
N VAL A 16 25.80 -3.11 -21.96
CA VAL A 16 25.07 -2.08 -21.22
C VAL A 16 24.09 -2.70 -20.20
N LYS A 17 23.39 -3.77 -20.58
CA LYS A 17 22.49 -4.49 -19.64
C LYS A 17 23.26 -5.08 -18.47
N LEU A 18 24.38 -5.76 -18.73
CA LEU A 18 25.25 -6.32 -17.70
C LEU A 18 25.79 -5.23 -16.77
N GLY A 19 26.29 -4.14 -17.32
CA GLY A 19 26.81 -3.01 -16.53
C GLY A 19 25.73 -2.36 -15.65
N LEU A 20 24.47 -2.31 -16.10
CA LEU A 20 23.33 -1.87 -15.31
C LEU A 20 23.00 -2.87 -14.18
N GLN A 21 23.00 -4.18 -14.47
CA GLN A 21 22.76 -5.20 -13.48
C GLN A 21 23.79 -5.18 -12.36
N PHE A 22 25.09 -5.07 -12.68
CA PHE A 22 26.15 -4.93 -11.68
C PHE A 22 25.96 -3.71 -10.78
N ARG A 23 25.60 -2.56 -11.36
CA ARG A 23 25.30 -1.37 -10.57
C ARG A 23 24.13 -1.57 -9.63
N TYR A 24 23.05 -2.21 -10.10
CA TYR A 24 21.87 -2.50 -9.28
C TYR A 24 22.17 -3.51 -8.16
N GLN A 25 22.98 -4.55 -8.43
CA GLN A 25 23.43 -5.51 -7.43
C GLN A 25 24.27 -4.85 -6.34
N ASN A 26 25.05 -3.83 -6.69
CA ASN A 26 25.85 -3.06 -5.75
C ASN A 26 25.06 -1.91 -5.08
N GLY A 27 23.75 -1.86 -5.23
CA GLY A 27 22.91 -0.85 -4.62
C GLY A 27 23.10 0.58 -5.17
N GLN A 28 23.78 0.73 -6.32
CA GLN A 28 24.00 2.04 -6.94
C GLN A 28 22.72 2.54 -7.59
N VAL A 29 22.03 3.45 -6.93
CA VAL A 29 20.78 4.03 -7.37
C VAL A 29 21.05 5.24 -8.27
N GLN A 30 20.71 5.12 -9.55
CA GLN A 30 20.67 6.28 -10.45
C GLN A 30 19.23 6.72 -10.65
N VAL A 31 18.90 7.93 -10.23
CA VAL A 31 17.59 8.54 -10.40
C VAL A 31 17.67 9.71 -11.36
N ASN A 32 16.77 9.75 -12.34
CA ASN A 32 16.60 10.97 -13.13
C ASN A 32 15.84 12.01 -12.28
N HIS A 33 16.56 13.03 -11.82
CA HIS A 33 16.05 14.08 -10.93
C HIS A 33 15.31 15.21 -11.67
N ASN A 34 15.42 15.32 -13.00
CA ASN A 34 14.93 16.45 -13.78
C ASN A 34 13.44 16.77 -13.63
N HIS A 35 12.62 15.87 -13.08
CA HIS A 35 11.19 16.09 -12.84
C HIS A 35 10.74 15.40 -11.57
N PHE A 36 11.66 15.22 -10.65
CA PHE A 36 11.41 14.51 -9.39
C PHE A 36 11.11 15.55 -8.30
N LEU A 37 9.85 15.79 -8.02
CA LEU A 37 9.40 16.74 -7.03
C LEU A 37 9.87 16.35 -5.62
N GLY A 38 10.47 17.28 -4.90
CA GLY A 38 10.95 17.11 -3.53
C GLY A 38 12.41 16.76 -3.41
N TYR A 39 13.07 16.41 -4.51
CA TYR A 39 14.49 16.08 -4.51
C TYR A 39 15.25 16.80 -5.62
N THR A 40 16.46 17.18 -5.29
CA THR A 40 17.50 17.62 -6.22
C THR A 40 18.72 16.72 -6.09
N LYS A 41 19.82 17.02 -6.74
CA LYS A 41 21.08 16.30 -6.61
C LYS A 41 22.18 17.22 -6.09
N ASP A 42 23.11 16.64 -5.33
CA ASP A 42 24.38 17.26 -4.98
C ASP A 42 25.40 17.17 -6.14
N ASP A 43 26.58 17.70 -5.93
CA ASP A 43 27.68 17.68 -6.91
C ASP A 43 28.20 16.25 -7.21
N GLU A 44 27.98 15.32 -6.29
CA GLU A 44 28.34 13.89 -6.42
C GLU A 44 27.24 13.07 -7.11
N GLY A 45 26.04 13.66 -7.33
CA GLY A 45 24.90 13.03 -7.98
C GLY A 45 23.94 12.29 -7.04
N ASN A 46 24.14 12.40 -5.71
CA ASN A 46 23.24 11.84 -4.72
C ASN A 46 21.97 12.68 -4.61
N LEU A 47 20.85 12.04 -4.22
CA LEU A 47 19.60 12.73 -3.96
C LEU A 47 19.64 13.48 -2.64
N ILE A 48 19.39 14.79 -2.69
CA ILE A 48 19.20 15.64 -1.53
C ILE A 48 17.80 16.26 -1.56
N ILE A 49 17.24 16.54 -0.39
CA ILE A 49 15.91 17.12 -0.25
C ILE A 49 15.94 18.58 -0.72
N ASP A 50 15.00 18.96 -1.59
CA ASP A 50 14.63 20.35 -1.86
C ASP A 50 13.55 20.75 -0.85
N PRO A 51 13.83 21.66 0.11
CA PRO A 51 12.90 21.95 1.22
C PRO A 51 11.54 22.48 0.75
N GLU A 52 11.51 23.36 -0.26
CA GLU A 52 10.26 23.93 -0.76
C GLU A 52 9.39 22.89 -1.46
N GLN A 53 9.98 22.08 -2.31
CA GLN A 53 9.28 21.01 -3.00
C GLN A 53 8.88 19.86 -2.05
N ALA A 54 9.68 19.58 -1.02
CA ALA A 54 9.38 18.57 -0.02
C ALA A 54 8.09 18.92 0.75
N GLU A 55 7.87 20.20 1.09
CA GLU A 55 6.63 20.64 1.72
C GLU A 55 5.41 20.42 0.83
N VAL A 56 5.54 20.56 -0.48
CA VAL A 56 4.47 20.22 -1.42
C VAL A 56 4.17 18.72 -1.39
N VAL A 57 5.20 17.87 -1.35
CA VAL A 57 5.03 16.40 -1.23
C VAL A 57 4.34 16.07 0.08
N LYS A 58 4.80 16.58 1.22
CA LYS A 58 4.17 16.38 2.54
C LYS A 58 2.71 16.82 2.54
N ARG A 59 2.40 17.96 1.92
CA ARG A 59 1.03 18.47 1.76
C ARG A 59 0.15 17.50 0.96
N ILE A 60 0.65 16.91 -0.13
CA ILE A 60 -0.08 15.94 -0.95
C ILE A 60 -0.44 14.71 -0.09
N TYR A 61 0.51 14.15 0.64
CA TYR A 61 0.29 13.00 1.52
C TYR A 61 -0.73 13.31 2.62
N ARG A 62 -0.57 14.44 3.33
CA ARG A 62 -1.50 14.89 4.37
C ARG A 62 -2.91 15.05 3.82
N LYS A 63 -3.09 15.80 2.72
CA LYS A 63 -4.41 16.02 2.11
C LYS A 63 -5.07 14.72 1.65
N TYR A 64 -4.27 13.77 1.17
CA TYR A 64 -4.80 12.47 0.79
C TYR A 64 -5.32 11.70 2.01
N LEU A 65 -4.59 11.67 3.12
CA LEU A 65 -5.02 11.03 4.37
C LEU A 65 -6.21 11.76 5.03
N GLU A 66 -6.34 13.07 4.87
CA GLU A 66 -7.51 13.87 5.26
C GLU A 66 -8.78 13.52 4.45
N GLY A 67 -8.70 12.63 3.46
CA GLY A 67 -9.86 12.18 2.67
C GLY A 67 -10.06 12.90 1.35
N TYR A 68 -9.21 13.86 0.98
CA TYR A 68 -9.35 14.57 -0.30
C TYR A 68 -9.10 13.63 -1.48
N SER A 69 -9.90 13.81 -2.54
CA SER A 69 -9.66 13.09 -3.81
C SER A 69 -8.42 13.66 -4.51
N MET A 70 -7.72 12.82 -5.31
CA MET A 70 -6.55 13.26 -6.09
C MET A 70 -6.87 14.47 -6.98
N ASN A 71 -8.10 14.55 -7.52
CA ASN A 71 -8.53 15.68 -8.33
C ASN A 71 -8.67 16.96 -7.49
N LYS A 72 -9.21 16.86 -6.25
CA LYS A 72 -9.33 18.01 -5.35
C LYS A 72 -7.96 18.50 -4.88
N ILE A 73 -7.02 17.58 -4.63
CA ILE A 73 -5.62 17.91 -4.32
C ILE A 73 -4.97 18.65 -5.49
N ALA A 74 -5.09 18.12 -6.72
CA ALA A 74 -4.55 18.73 -7.92
C ALA A 74 -5.07 20.16 -8.12
N LYS A 75 -6.40 20.36 -8.04
CA LYS A 75 -7.01 21.69 -8.16
C LYS A 75 -6.56 22.65 -7.05
N GLY A 76 -6.35 22.17 -5.82
CA GLY A 76 -5.85 22.99 -4.73
C GLY A 76 -4.41 23.47 -4.99
N LEU A 77 -3.54 22.62 -5.52
CA LEU A 77 -2.18 22.98 -5.89
C LEU A 77 -2.15 23.98 -7.06
N GLU A 78 -3.04 23.79 -8.07
CA GLU A 78 -3.21 24.71 -9.19
C GLU A 78 -3.68 26.10 -8.72
N ALA A 79 -4.66 26.14 -7.82
CA ALA A 79 -5.21 27.39 -7.26
C ALA A 79 -4.16 28.19 -6.47
N ASP A 80 -3.25 27.49 -5.79
CA ASP A 80 -2.16 28.11 -5.02
C ASP A 80 -0.94 28.45 -5.93
N GLY A 81 -1.03 28.25 -7.24
CA GLY A 81 0.04 28.56 -8.19
C GLY A 81 1.26 27.66 -8.09
N ILE A 82 1.17 26.50 -7.42
CA ILE A 82 2.29 25.58 -7.23
C ILE A 82 2.55 24.82 -8.52
N LEU A 83 3.80 24.86 -8.98
CA LEU A 83 4.22 24.17 -10.20
C LEU A 83 4.51 22.69 -9.93
N THR A 84 4.30 21.85 -10.95
CA THR A 84 4.74 20.44 -10.91
C THR A 84 6.27 20.36 -10.98
N GLY A 85 6.85 19.20 -10.62
CA GLY A 85 8.30 18.97 -10.79
C GLY A 85 8.83 19.15 -12.22
N ALA A 86 7.94 19.23 -13.23
CA ALA A 86 8.27 19.56 -14.61
C ALA A 86 8.03 21.05 -14.95
N GLY A 87 7.80 21.92 -13.96
CA GLY A 87 7.55 23.35 -14.14
C GLY A 87 6.20 23.69 -14.78
N LYS A 88 5.24 22.75 -14.80
CA LYS A 88 3.91 22.97 -15.40
C LYS A 88 2.91 23.43 -14.36
N THR A 89 2.00 24.32 -14.74
CA THR A 89 0.90 24.81 -13.89
C THR A 89 -0.21 23.78 -13.70
N LYS A 90 -0.41 22.90 -14.70
CA LYS A 90 -1.47 21.90 -14.70
C LYS A 90 -1.06 20.64 -13.94
N TRP A 91 -1.86 20.29 -12.92
CA TRP A 91 -1.71 19.07 -12.15
C TRP A 91 -2.70 17.98 -12.62
N TRP A 92 -2.17 16.81 -12.93
CA TRP A 92 -2.99 15.65 -13.28
C TRP A 92 -3.14 14.69 -12.12
N THR A 93 -4.30 14.04 -12.01
CA THR A 93 -4.52 12.99 -10.99
C THR A 93 -3.50 11.87 -11.09
N SER A 94 -3.02 11.55 -12.30
CA SER A 94 -1.95 10.59 -12.53
C SER A 94 -0.61 11.01 -11.92
N THR A 95 -0.32 12.31 -11.89
CA THR A 95 0.89 12.85 -11.25
C THR A 95 0.80 12.69 -9.73
N ILE A 96 -0.33 13.07 -9.13
CA ILE A 96 -0.60 12.86 -7.70
C ILE A 96 -0.48 11.38 -7.34
N ASN A 97 -1.11 10.48 -8.14
CA ASN A 97 -1.03 9.04 -7.90
C ASN A 97 0.40 8.49 -7.97
N LYS A 98 1.23 9.01 -8.90
CA LYS A 98 2.65 8.62 -8.99
C LYS A 98 3.45 9.07 -7.77
N ILE A 99 3.22 10.29 -7.28
CA ILE A 99 3.88 10.82 -6.09
C ILE A 99 3.50 9.97 -4.86
N LEU A 100 2.21 9.69 -4.65
CA LEU A 100 1.73 8.89 -3.52
C LEU A 100 2.26 7.43 -3.53
N ARG A 101 2.68 6.90 -4.68
CA ARG A 101 3.20 5.52 -4.83
C ARG A 101 4.72 5.46 -4.96
N ASN A 102 5.40 6.58 -4.87
CA ASN A 102 6.84 6.61 -5.10
C ASN A 102 7.59 6.24 -3.81
N GLU A 103 8.17 5.04 -3.80
CA GLU A 103 8.96 4.54 -2.68
C GLU A 103 10.19 5.41 -2.36
N LYS A 104 10.64 6.21 -3.31
CA LYS A 104 11.76 7.13 -3.07
C LYS A 104 11.44 8.22 -2.05
N CYS A 105 10.15 8.51 -1.82
CA CYS A 105 9.76 9.45 -0.78
C CYS A 105 10.08 8.96 0.65
N ILE A 106 10.35 7.65 0.82
CA ILE A 106 10.70 7.01 2.10
C ILE A 106 12.14 6.51 2.15
N CYS A 107 13.04 7.10 1.37
CA CYS A 107 14.46 6.73 1.21
C CYS A 107 14.75 5.39 0.51
N ASP A 108 13.76 4.68 0.02
CA ASP A 108 13.92 3.38 -0.64
C ASP A 108 13.91 3.54 -2.16
N ALA A 109 14.52 2.58 -2.88
CA ALA A 109 14.53 2.60 -4.33
C ALA A 109 14.31 1.21 -4.93
N LEU A 110 13.20 1.04 -5.67
CA LEU A 110 12.99 -0.15 -6.50
C LEU A 110 13.59 0.09 -7.88
N LEU A 111 14.60 -0.69 -8.21
CA LEU A 111 15.34 -0.62 -9.48
C LEU A 111 14.79 -1.63 -10.48
N GLN A 112 15.06 -1.42 -11.76
CA GLN A 112 14.63 -2.29 -12.87
C GLN A 112 13.10 -2.47 -12.99
N LYS A 113 12.33 -1.42 -12.68
CA LYS A 113 10.86 -1.40 -12.88
C LYS A 113 10.42 -1.62 -14.34
N THR A 114 11.33 -1.39 -15.28
CA THR A 114 11.09 -1.56 -16.72
C THR A 114 12.33 -2.15 -17.36
N TYR A 115 12.15 -2.92 -18.44
CA TYR A 115 13.26 -3.45 -19.25
C TYR A 115 12.96 -3.29 -20.74
N THR A 116 14.02 -3.35 -21.56
CA THR A 116 13.91 -3.29 -23.01
C THR A 116 13.87 -4.70 -23.56
N THR A 117 12.79 -5.06 -24.26
CA THR A 117 12.55 -6.43 -24.78
C THR A 117 13.46 -6.76 -25.95
N ASP A 118 13.66 -5.79 -26.86
CA ASP A 118 14.40 -6.00 -28.09
C ASP A 118 15.38 -4.83 -28.32
N PHE A 119 16.61 -5.18 -28.76
CA PHE A 119 17.66 -4.21 -29.03
C PHE A 119 17.43 -3.43 -30.33
N LEU A 120 16.66 -3.98 -31.29
CA LEU A 120 16.33 -3.34 -32.56
C LEU A 120 15.24 -2.28 -32.39
N ASN A 121 14.09 -2.70 -31.84
CA ASN A 121 12.93 -1.82 -31.67
C ASN A 121 13.02 -0.94 -30.43
N LYS A 122 13.94 -1.25 -29.50
CA LYS A 122 14.13 -0.54 -28.22
C LYS A 122 12.85 -0.38 -27.42
N THR A 123 11.89 -1.30 -27.59
CA THR A 123 10.59 -1.26 -26.90
C THR A 123 10.79 -1.51 -25.41
N ARG A 124 10.36 -0.54 -24.60
CA ARG A 124 10.45 -0.59 -23.14
C ARG A 124 9.14 -1.03 -22.55
N VAL A 125 9.15 -2.11 -21.78
CA VAL A 125 7.97 -2.67 -21.10
C VAL A 125 8.14 -2.68 -19.59
N LYS A 126 7.02 -2.71 -18.89
CA LYS A 126 7.01 -2.81 -17.43
C LYS A 126 7.52 -4.19 -17.03
N ASN A 127 8.42 -4.23 -16.05
CA ASN A 127 8.88 -5.48 -15.48
C ASN A 127 7.82 -6.00 -14.47
N ASN A 128 7.26 -7.16 -14.77
CA ASN A 128 6.30 -7.85 -13.93
C ASN A 128 6.91 -9.15 -13.37
N GLY A 129 8.23 -9.15 -13.06
CA GLY A 129 8.95 -10.33 -12.58
C GLY A 129 9.70 -11.12 -13.65
N ILE A 130 9.71 -10.67 -14.93
CA ILE A 130 10.43 -11.35 -16.02
C ILE A 130 11.95 -11.16 -15.89
N VAL A 131 12.37 -10.01 -15.35
CA VAL A 131 13.78 -9.69 -15.12
C VAL A 131 13.96 -9.35 -13.65
N PRO A 132 15.09 -9.71 -12.98
CA PRO A 132 15.32 -9.40 -11.58
C PRO A 132 15.09 -7.93 -11.27
N GLN A 133 14.40 -7.64 -10.17
CA GLN A 133 14.26 -6.29 -9.61
C GLN A 133 15.12 -6.20 -8.35
N TYR A 134 15.61 -5.01 -8.06
CA TYR A 134 16.47 -4.79 -6.90
C TYR A 134 15.85 -3.72 -6.02
N TYR A 135 15.66 -4.03 -4.75
CA TYR A 135 15.16 -3.10 -3.76
C TYR A 135 16.32 -2.64 -2.89
N VAL A 136 16.54 -1.34 -2.81
CA VAL A 136 17.60 -0.71 -2.03
C VAL A 136 16.94 0.14 -0.96
N GLU A 137 17.20 -0.18 0.30
CA GLU A 137 16.70 0.57 1.46
C GLU A 137 17.71 1.64 1.89
N GLY A 138 17.22 2.76 2.43
CA GLY A 138 18.07 3.76 3.06
C GLY A 138 19.05 4.47 2.13
N ASN A 139 18.73 4.64 0.86
CA ASN A 139 19.66 5.19 -0.14
C ASN A 139 19.86 6.71 -0.04
N HIS A 140 18.90 7.45 0.51
CA HIS A 140 18.89 8.91 0.62
C HIS A 140 18.01 9.37 1.78
N GLU A 141 17.92 10.65 2.06
CA GLU A 141 17.06 11.19 3.13
C GLU A 141 15.58 11.07 2.76
N ALA A 142 14.73 10.65 3.72
CA ALA A 142 13.30 10.49 3.52
C ALA A 142 12.54 11.81 3.68
N ILE A 143 11.64 12.14 2.73
CA ILE A 143 10.69 13.26 2.88
C ILE A 143 9.50 12.84 3.73
N ILE A 144 9.05 11.60 3.58
CA ILE A 144 7.86 11.05 4.23
C ILE A 144 8.27 9.89 5.15
N PRO A 145 7.81 9.87 6.41
CA PRO A 145 8.00 8.72 7.28
C PRO A 145 7.38 7.45 6.70
N LYS A 146 8.02 6.30 6.93
CA LYS A 146 7.61 5.00 6.35
C LYS A 146 6.19 4.60 6.77
N ASP A 147 5.77 4.89 8.00
CA ASP A 147 4.43 4.65 8.52
C ASP A 147 3.35 5.45 7.76
N ILE A 148 3.61 6.72 7.49
CA ILE A 148 2.72 7.59 6.70
C ILE A 148 2.57 7.08 5.27
N PHE A 149 3.66 6.66 4.65
CA PHE A 149 3.63 6.08 3.31
C PHE A 149 2.79 4.80 3.27
N LEU A 150 3.00 3.88 4.21
CA LEU A 150 2.24 2.62 4.29
C LEU A 150 0.74 2.88 4.49
N ARG A 151 0.37 3.81 5.36
CA ARG A 151 -1.03 4.24 5.55
C ARG A 151 -1.64 4.79 4.25
N VAL A 152 -0.87 5.53 3.46
CA VAL A 152 -1.31 6.01 2.14
C VAL A 152 -1.48 4.86 1.16
N GLN A 153 -0.58 3.85 1.15
CA GLN A 153 -0.76 2.67 0.29
C GLN A 153 -2.03 1.90 0.63
N GLU A 154 -2.34 1.69 1.91
CA GLU A 154 -3.61 1.08 2.34
C GLU A 154 -4.82 1.87 1.87
N GLU A 155 -4.77 3.18 2.02
CA GLU A 155 -5.85 4.06 1.58
C GLU A 155 -6.01 4.05 0.05
N LEU A 156 -4.91 3.93 -0.71
CA LEU A 156 -4.93 3.75 -2.16
C LEU A 156 -5.61 2.44 -2.57
N VAL A 157 -5.36 1.35 -1.83
CA VAL A 157 -6.02 0.05 -2.05
C VAL A 157 -7.50 0.15 -1.67
N ARG A 158 -7.82 0.69 -0.50
CA ARG A 158 -9.18 0.89 -0.02
C ARG A 158 -10.04 1.68 -1.02
N ARG A 159 -9.50 2.78 -1.57
CA ARG A 159 -10.21 3.64 -2.54
C ARG A 159 -10.30 3.04 -3.95
N ARG A 160 -9.55 1.97 -4.24
CA ARG A 160 -9.51 1.35 -5.57
C ARG A 160 -10.62 0.32 -5.79
N VAL A 161 -11.49 0.04 -4.83
CA VAL A 161 -12.49 -1.01 -4.99
C VAL A 161 -13.35 -0.75 -6.24
N VAL A 162 -13.08 -1.53 -7.28
CA VAL A 162 -13.83 -1.58 -8.52
C VAL A 162 -14.55 -2.91 -8.53
N LYS A 163 -15.86 -2.90 -8.27
CA LYS A 163 -16.69 -4.10 -8.44
C LYS A 163 -17.14 -4.22 -9.89
N THR A 164 -17.02 -5.42 -10.43
CA THR A 164 -17.56 -5.74 -11.75
C THR A 164 -18.99 -6.25 -11.54
N SER A 165 -19.99 -5.56 -12.11
CA SER A 165 -21.38 -6.01 -12.07
C SER A 165 -21.55 -7.30 -12.87
N ALA A 166 -22.66 -8.03 -12.65
CA ALA A 166 -23.02 -9.23 -13.43
C ALA A 166 -22.97 -9.00 -14.95
N ASN A 167 -23.16 -7.77 -15.42
CA ASN A 167 -23.10 -7.37 -16.82
C ASN A 167 -21.71 -6.93 -17.29
N GLY A 168 -20.64 -7.26 -16.58
CA GLY A 168 -19.24 -6.93 -16.92
C GLY A 168 -18.85 -5.46 -16.78
N LYS A 169 -19.76 -4.56 -16.36
CA LYS A 169 -19.46 -3.14 -16.17
C LYS A 169 -18.74 -2.92 -14.84
N LYS A 170 -17.57 -2.28 -14.91
CA LYS A 170 -16.80 -1.87 -13.73
C LYS A 170 -17.50 -0.68 -13.06
N ARG A 171 -17.82 -0.81 -11.79
CA ARG A 171 -18.42 0.24 -10.97
C ARG A 171 -17.45 0.65 -9.87
N SER A 172 -17.28 1.95 -9.67
CA SER A 172 -16.53 2.52 -8.53
C SER A 172 -17.53 3.22 -7.61
N TYR A 173 -17.37 3.02 -6.31
CA TYR A 173 -18.21 3.64 -5.29
C TYR A 173 -17.43 4.75 -4.59
N SER A 174 -18.14 5.79 -4.14
CA SER A 174 -17.53 6.89 -3.39
C SER A 174 -16.93 6.37 -2.08
N CYS A 175 -15.70 6.79 -1.79
CA CYS A 175 -14.95 6.44 -0.57
C CYS A 175 -14.74 7.66 0.33
N ASN A 176 -15.52 8.73 0.15
CA ASN A 176 -15.28 9.99 0.87
C ASN A 176 -15.65 9.91 2.35
N HIS A 177 -16.57 9.03 2.74
CA HIS A 177 -16.98 8.86 4.13
C HIS A 177 -16.10 7.82 4.84
N CYS A 178 -15.88 8.00 6.15
CA CYS A 178 -15.03 7.11 6.95
C CYS A 178 -15.54 5.65 6.93
N PHE A 179 -16.87 5.44 6.92
CA PHE A 179 -17.50 4.12 6.88
C PHE A 179 -17.58 3.50 5.48
N ALA A 180 -17.25 4.25 4.43
CA ALA A 180 -17.35 3.73 3.06
C ALA A 180 -16.43 2.52 2.88
N GLN A 181 -16.99 1.42 2.36
CA GLN A 181 -16.32 0.15 2.06
C GLN A 181 -15.86 -0.67 3.27
N ILE A 182 -16.07 -0.20 4.51
CA ILE A 182 -15.76 -0.95 5.72
C ILE A 182 -17.01 -1.55 6.39
N VAL A 183 -18.20 -1.10 6.01
CA VAL A 183 -19.46 -1.66 6.52
C VAL A 183 -19.92 -2.78 5.60
N ILE A 184 -19.96 -4.01 6.11
CA ILE A 184 -20.24 -5.24 5.37
C ILE A 184 -21.51 -5.90 5.92
N CYS A 185 -22.27 -6.52 5.06
CA CYS A 185 -23.45 -7.27 5.42
C CYS A 185 -23.07 -8.65 5.98
N GLY A 186 -23.56 -9.00 7.17
CA GLY A 186 -23.38 -10.33 7.76
C GLY A 186 -24.16 -11.42 7.02
N GLU A 187 -25.28 -11.06 6.36
CA GLU A 187 -26.13 -12.01 5.65
C GLU A 187 -25.53 -12.41 4.28
N CYS A 188 -25.17 -11.43 3.42
CA CYS A 188 -24.74 -11.72 2.05
C CYS A 188 -23.28 -11.36 1.75
N GLY A 189 -22.53 -10.81 2.71
CA GLY A 189 -21.12 -10.43 2.56
C GLY A 189 -20.87 -9.19 1.68
N GLU A 190 -21.94 -8.55 1.14
CA GLU A 190 -21.81 -7.34 0.34
C GLU A 190 -21.64 -6.10 1.21
N MET A 191 -21.06 -5.03 0.63
CA MET A 191 -20.89 -3.77 1.34
C MET A 191 -22.19 -3.01 1.48
N PHE A 192 -22.28 -2.20 2.52
CA PHE A 192 -23.31 -1.19 2.67
C PHE A 192 -22.93 0.09 1.93
N ARG A 193 -23.95 0.76 1.38
CA ARG A 193 -23.83 2.04 0.69
C ARG A 193 -24.57 3.13 1.45
N ARG A 194 -23.93 4.30 1.55
CA ARG A 194 -24.49 5.52 2.14
C ARG A 194 -25.53 6.14 1.20
N ILE A 195 -26.72 6.41 1.74
CA ILE A 195 -27.86 6.95 1.00
C ILE A 195 -28.45 8.12 1.77
N HIS A 196 -28.73 9.20 1.06
CA HIS A 196 -29.56 10.28 1.58
C HIS A 196 -31.03 9.90 1.41
N TRP A 197 -31.69 9.65 2.51
CA TRP A 197 -33.11 9.29 2.52
C TRP A 197 -33.94 10.52 2.83
N ASN A 198 -34.93 10.78 2.00
CA ASN A 198 -35.92 11.83 2.22
C ASN A 198 -37.30 11.16 2.29
N ASN A 199 -37.87 11.08 3.46
CA ASN A 199 -39.19 10.53 3.69
C ASN A 199 -40.07 11.60 4.29
N ARG A 200 -41.09 12.08 3.51
CA ARG A 200 -42.05 13.08 3.93
C ARG A 200 -41.48 14.35 4.57
N GLY A 201 -40.36 14.83 3.99
CA GLY A 201 -39.66 16.03 4.48
C GLY A 201 -38.61 15.77 5.56
N CYS A 202 -38.55 14.59 6.20
CA CYS A 202 -37.50 14.20 7.11
C CYS A 202 -36.30 13.67 6.31
N LYS A 203 -35.19 14.40 6.36
CA LYS A 203 -33.93 14.00 5.74
C LYS A 203 -33.10 13.21 6.74
N SER A 204 -32.72 11.97 6.38
CA SER A 204 -31.82 11.12 7.15
C SER A 204 -30.75 10.53 6.26
N ILE A 205 -29.61 10.17 6.87
CA ILE A 205 -28.53 9.47 6.17
C ILE A 205 -28.55 8.04 6.67
N VAL A 206 -28.72 7.11 5.75
CA VAL A 206 -28.82 5.69 6.05
C VAL A 206 -27.81 4.88 5.24
N TRP A 207 -27.46 3.75 5.80
CA TRP A 207 -26.61 2.74 5.18
C TRP A 207 -27.46 1.53 4.83
N ARG A 208 -27.35 1.06 3.59
CA ARG A 208 -28.15 -0.05 3.08
C ARG A 208 -27.27 -0.99 2.27
N CYS A 209 -27.50 -2.30 2.44
CA CYS A 209 -26.79 -3.33 1.71
C CYS A 209 -26.91 -3.14 0.19
N LEU A 210 -25.82 -3.32 -0.52
CA LEU A 210 -25.73 -3.13 -1.97
C LEU A 210 -26.66 -4.10 -2.72
N SER A 211 -26.78 -5.37 -2.25
CA SER A 211 -27.66 -6.37 -2.83
C SER A 211 -29.15 -5.96 -2.81
N ARG A 212 -29.54 -5.11 -1.85
CA ARG A 212 -30.91 -4.54 -1.81
C ARG A 212 -31.11 -3.32 -2.69
N LEU A 213 -30.03 -2.71 -3.19
CA LEU A 213 -30.07 -1.49 -4.00
C LEU A 213 -29.90 -1.77 -5.49
N GLU A 214 -29.15 -2.81 -5.80
CA GLU A 214 -28.75 -3.16 -7.15
C GLU A 214 -28.92 -4.68 -7.35
N PRO A 215 -29.34 -5.13 -8.54
CA PRO A 215 -29.44 -6.57 -8.83
C PRO A 215 -28.05 -7.18 -8.87
N THR A 216 -27.60 -7.72 -7.74
CA THR A 216 -26.30 -8.41 -7.62
C THR A 216 -26.42 -9.92 -7.86
N GLY A 217 -27.64 -10.43 -8.03
CA GLY A 217 -27.93 -11.86 -8.15
C GLY A 217 -28.10 -12.57 -6.82
N GLN A 218 -27.97 -11.85 -5.68
CA GLN A 218 -28.20 -12.37 -4.33
C GLN A 218 -29.36 -11.59 -3.69
N GLU A 219 -30.34 -12.31 -3.16
CA GLU A 219 -31.37 -11.73 -2.30
C GLU A 219 -30.79 -11.47 -0.92
N CYS A 220 -31.11 -10.34 -0.33
CA CYS A 220 -30.64 -9.95 0.98
C CYS A 220 -31.74 -9.15 1.71
N HIS A 221 -32.00 -9.51 2.96
CA HIS A 221 -33.01 -8.88 3.81
C HIS A 221 -32.41 -7.98 4.89
N ALA A 222 -31.09 -7.82 4.90
CA ALA A 222 -30.36 -7.07 5.92
C ALA A 222 -31.01 -5.72 6.23
N ARG A 223 -31.06 -5.37 7.50
CA ARG A 223 -31.65 -4.12 8.01
C ARG A 223 -30.98 -2.87 7.39
N THR A 224 -31.74 -1.79 7.35
CA THR A 224 -31.20 -0.45 7.02
C THR A 224 -30.70 0.19 8.30
N VAL A 225 -29.51 0.76 8.29
CA VAL A 225 -28.85 1.33 9.48
C VAL A 225 -28.70 2.83 9.32
N ASN A 226 -29.09 3.62 10.31
CA ASN A 226 -28.82 5.05 10.35
C ASN A 226 -27.34 5.31 10.60
N GLU A 227 -26.81 6.40 10.04
CA GLU A 227 -25.39 6.76 10.20
C GLU A 227 -25.03 6.99 11.68
N THR A 228 -25.89 7.64 12.44
CA THR A 228 -25.74 7.86 13.86
C THR A 228 -25.63 6.57 14.69
N VAL A 229 -26.31 5.49 14.26
CA VAL A 229 -26.20 4.17 14.90
C VAL A 229 -24.79 3.61 14.69
N LEU A 230 -24.24 3.70 13.47
CA LEU A 230 -22.86 3.25 13.21
C LEU A 230 -21.83 4.08 13.99
N GLU A 231 -22.06 5.38 14.13
CA GLU A 231 -21.21 6.26 14.95
C GLU A 231 -21.22 5.81 16.43
N ASN A 232 -22.40 5.57 16.97
CA ASN A 232 -22.55 5.09 18.34
C ASN A 232 -21.93 3.70 18.57
N VAL A 233 -22.10 2.79 17.61
CA VAL A 233 -21.48 1.44 17.65
C VAL A 233 -19.96 1.54 17.74
N VAL A 234 -19.36 2.45 17.00
CA VAL A 234 -17.90 2.67 17.05
C VAL A 234 -17.47 3.24 18.40
N VAL A 235 -18.20 4.23 18.91
CA VAL A 235 -17.93 4.79 20.25
C VAL A 235 -18.03 3.73 21.33
N GLN A 236 -19.12 2.94 21.31
CA GLN A 236 -19.33 1.84 22.26
C GLN A 236 -18.22 0.78 22.16
N ALA A 237 -17.83 0.37 20.94
CA ALA A 237 -16.75 -0.59 20.74
C ALA A 237 -15.42 -0.10 21.32
N ILE A 238 -15.10 1.18 21.15
CA ILE A 238 -13.88 1.76 21.70
C ILE A 238 -13.99 1.87 23.25
N ASN A 239 -15.13 2.29 23.78
CA ASN A 239 -15.33 2.36 25.23
C ASN A 239 -15.25 0.97 25.87
N THR A 240 -15.83 -0.07 25.27
CA THR A 240 -15.67 -1.47 25.72
C THR A 240 -14.18 -1.87 25.80
N LEU A 241 -13.34 -1.44 24.84
CA LEU A 241 -11.89 -1.65 24.90
C LEU A 241 -11.23 -0.91 26.06
N LEU A 242 -11.74 0.28 26.40
CA LEU A 242 -11.20 1.10 27.48
C LEU A 242 -11.63 0.57 28.86
N ASP A 243 -12.81 -0.04 28.98
CA ASP A 243 -13.34 -0.60 30.21
C ASP A 243 -12.61 -1.88 30.64
N ASP A 244 -12.36 -2.81 29.70
CA ASP A 244 -11.65 -4.07 29.99
C ASP A 244 -10.24 -4.11 29.37
N LYS A 245 -9.42 -3.13 29.78
CA LYS A 245 -8.03 -2.98 29.31
C LYS A 245 -7.18 -4.23 29.45
N SER A 246 -7.38 -4.99 30.56
CA SER A 246 -6.53 -6.13 30.88
C SER A 246 -6.75 -7.29 29.92
N THR A 247 -7.98 -7.63 29.61
CA THR A 247 -8.34 -8.72 28.69
C THR A 247 -7.90 -8.41 27.27
N TYR A 248 -8.17 -7.19 26.79
CA TYR A 248 -7.79 -6.80 25.44
C TYR A 248 -6.28 -6.63 25.26
N GLN A 249 -5.54 -6.18 26.28
CA GLN A 249 -4.08 -6.17 26.25
C GLN A 249 -3.49 -7.58 26.12
N ALA A 250 -4.04 -8.56 26.84
CA ALA A 250 -3.62 -9.96 26.72
C ALA A 250 -3.89 -10.52 25.32
N GLN A 251 -5.07 -10.23 24.73
CA GLN A 251 -5.39 -10.62 23.35
C GLN A 251 -4.48 -9.96 22.32
N LEU A 252 -4.15 -8.67 22.49
CA LEU A 252 -3.21 -7.96 21.62
C LEU A 252 -1.81 -8.58 21.68
N GLN A 253 -1.33 -8.95 22.88
CA GLN A 253 -0.06 -9.65 23.03
C GLN A 253 -0.07 -11.03 22.35
N GLN A 254 -1.19 -11.77 22.45
CA GLN A 254 -1.35 -13.04 21.74
C GLN A 254 -1.34 -12.86 20.23
N ASN A 255 -1.96 -11.80 19.71
CA ASN A 255 -1.95 -11.46 18.28
C ASN A 255 -0.53 -11.14 17.80
N ILE A 256 0.27 -10.37 18.57
CA ILE A 256 1.68 -10.13 18.28
C ILE A 256 2.46 -11.45 18.27
N ALA A 257 2.29 -12.29 19.28
CA ALA A 257 2.97 -13.59 19.35
C ALA A 257 2.59 -14.50 18.18
N LYS A 258 1.35 -14.46 17.70
CA LYS A 258 0.91 -15.19 16.52
C LYS A 258 1.59 -14.69 15.26
N VAL A 259 1.64 -13.37 15.04
CA VAL A 259 2.31 -12.74 13.90
C VAL A 259 3.80 -13.09 13.88
N ILE A 260 4.47 -13.08 15.05
CA ILE A 260 5.89 -13.45 15.17
C ILE A 260 6.11 -14.95 14.89
N ARG A 261 5.25 -15.84 15.38
CA ARG A 261 5.37 -17.29 15.13
C ARG A 261 5.16 -17.67 13.67
N GLU A 262 4.25 -16.99 12.98
CA GLU A 262 4.05 -17.15 11.54
C GLU A 262 5.28 -16.67 10.74
N ALA A 263 6.03 -15.72 11.29
CA ALA A 263 7.29 -15.22 10.73
C ALA A 263 8.43 -16.23 10.80
N GLN A 264 8.54 -16.95 11.92
CA GLN A 264 9.65 -17.89 12.17
C GLN A 264 9.64 -19.14 11.24
N LYS A 265 8.55 -19.37 10.50
CA LYS A 265 8.46 -20.48 9.53
C LYS A 265 9.19 -20.24 8.21
N ASN A 266 9.54 -18.99 7.89
CA ASN A 266 10.24 -18.62 6.65
C ASN A 266 11.39 -17.67 7.01
N THR A 267 12.54 -18.20 7.39
CA THR A 267 13.70 -17.37 7.73
C THR A 267 14.38 -16.91 6.45
N ALA A 268 14.48 -15.59 6.27
CA ALA A 268 15.24 -14.99 5.18
C ALA A 268 16.73 -15.41 5.23
N ASP A 269 17.23 -15.68 6.44
CA ASP A 269 18.61 -16.09 6.70
C ASP A 269 18.96 -17.44 6.02
N ASP A 270 18.02 -18.42 6.07
CA ASP A 270 18.23 -19.72 5.41
C ASP A 270 18.26 -19.59 3.88
N ILE A 271 17.46 -18.67 3.33
CA ILE A 271 17.44 -18.39 1.90
C ILE A 271 18.71 -17.66 1.47
N ASP A 272 19.22 -16.74 2.28
CA ASP A 272 20.46 -16.02 2.02
C ASP A 272 21.68 -16.94 2.07
N GLU A 273 21.70 -17.93 2.97
CA GLU A 273 22.75 -18.95 3.03
C GLU A 273 22.75 -19.85 1.78
N GLN A 274 21.57 -20.32 1.36
CA GLN A 274 21.42 -21.10 0.13
C GLN A 274 21.80 -20.29 -1.12
N LEU A 275 21.41 -19.01 -1.19
CA LEU A 275 21.81 -18.11 -2.27
C LEU A 275 23.33 -17.97 -2.36
N MET A 276 23.99 -17.81 -1.22
CA MET A 276 25.46 -17.67 -1.17
C MET A 276 26.15 -18.95 -1.62
N GLU A 277 25.63 -20.12 -1.26
CA GLU A 277 26.17 -21.41 -1.64
C GLU A 277 26.01 -21.66 -3.16
N HIS A 278 24.83 -21.45 -3.71
CA HIS A 278 24.60 -21.58 -5.15
C HIS A 278 25.39 -20.56 -5.98
N GLN A 279 25.60 -19.35 -5.48
CA GLN A 279 26.45 -18.36 -6.16
C GLN A 279 27.92 -18.81 -6.21
N LYS A 280 28.44 -19.41 -5.12
CA LYS A 280 29.79 -19.98 -5.10
C LYS A 280 29.93 -21.15 -6.08
N GLU A 281 28.89 -21.98 -6.17
CA GLU A 281 28.87 -23.12 -7.10
C GLU A 281 28.80 -22.64 -8.55
N LEU A 282 27.97 -21.65 -8.86
CA LEU A 282 27.88 -21.04 -10.18
C LEU A 282 29.21 -20.46 -10.65
N LEU A 283 29.95 -19.77 -9.74
CA LEU A 283 31.28 -19.24 -10.04
C LEU A 283 32.30 -20.36 -10.33
N LYS A 284 32.24 -21.50 -9.61
CA LYS A 284 33.11 -22.67 -9.87
C LYS A 284 32.82 -23.28 -11.22
N LYS A 285 31.55 -23.53 -11.57
CA LYS A 285 31.15 -24.12 -12.86
C LYS A 285 31.43 -23.17 -14.03
N ALA A 286 31.19 -21.88 -13.88
CA ALA A 286 31.49 -20.89 -14.91
C ALA A 286 33.00 -20.85 -15.24
N ASN A 287 33.87 -20.97 -14.24
CA ASN A 287 35.31 -21.04 -14.44
C ASN A 287 35.75 -22.33 -15.16
N ASN A 288 35.02 -23.43 -14.96
CA ASN A 288 35.30 -24.73 -15.60
C ASN A 288 34.63 -24.89 -16.97
N LYS A 289 33.87 -23.89 -17.47
CA LYS A 289 33.08 -23.95 -18.73
C LYS A 289 32.05 -25.09 -18.77
N GLU A 290 31.51 -25.47 -17.63
CA GLU A 290 30.43 -26.41 -17.47
C GLU A 290 29.06 -25.73 -17.61
N ALA A 291 28.00 -26.49 -17.92
CA ALA A 291 26.66 -25.98 -17.97
C ALA A 291 26.18 -25.54 -16.57
N TYR A 292 25.67 -24.32 -16.45
CA TYR A 292 25.26 -23.68 -15.19
C TYR A 292 23.80 -23.20 -15.18
N ASP A 293 23.03 -23.52 -16.23
CA ASP A 293 21.67 -23.00 -16.41
C ASP A 293 20.73 -23.42 -15.25
N GLU A 294 20.83 -24.65 -14.77
CA GLU A 294 20.02 -25.17 -13.66
C GLU A 294 20.30 -24.41 -12.34
N ILE A 295 21.58 -24.08 -12.08
CA ILE A 295 21.95 -23.31 -10.87
C ILE A 295 21.49 -21.85 -11.00
N ALA A 296 21.54 -21.31 -12.21
CA ALA A 296 21.03 -19.96 -12.45
C ALA A 296 19.51 -19.88 -12.21
N ASP A 297 18.76 -20.89 -12.61
CA ASP A 297 17.32 -20.99 -12.35
C ASP A 297 17.02 -21.15 -10.86
N GLN A 298 17.78 -21.95 -10.12
CA GLN A 298 17.67 -22.10 -8.66
C GLN A 298 17.97 -20.79 -7.93
N ILE A 299 19.01 -20.06 -8.32
CA ILE A 299 19.31 -18.74 -7.77
C ILE A 299 18.17 -17.76 -8.05
N PHE A 300 17.53 -17.86 -9.23
CA PHE A 300 16.40 -17.02 -9.57
C PHE A 300 15.19 -17.30 -8.67
N GLU A 301 14.84 -18.56 -8.46
CA GLU A 301 13.75 -18.99 -7.58
C GLU A 301 13.99 -18.58 -6.13
N LEU A 302 15.20 -18.76 -5.60
CA LEU A 302 15.56 -18.35 -4.24
C LEU A 302 15.48 -16.83 -4.06
N ARG A 303 15.86 -16.05 -5.07
CA ARG A 303 15.72 -14.58 -5.04
C ARG A 303 14.25 -14.13 -5.03
N GLU A 304 13.40 -14.80 -5.80
CA GLU A 304 11.96 -14.55 -5.78
C GLU A 304 11.35 -14.88 -4.41
N GLN A 305 11.78 -16.00 -3.80
CA GLN A 305 11.35 -16.37 -2.45
C GLN A 305 11.82 -15.36 -1.41
N ARG A 306 13.07 -14.90 -1.51
CA ARG A 306 13.60 -13.85 -0.64
C ARG A 306 12.82 -12.54 -0.74
N GLU A 307 12.49 -12.12 -1.95
CA GLU A 307 11.68 -10.90 -2.17
C GLU A 307 10.29 -11.04 -1.53
N LYS A 308 9.64 -12.19 -1.68
CA LYS A 308 8.37 -12.50 -1.01
C LYS A 308 8.51 -12.44 0.51
N CYS A 309 9.56 -13.04 1.08
CA CYS A 309 9.83 -12.97 2.53
C CYS A 309 10.06 -11.53 3.01
N THR A 310 10.75 -10.70 2.24
CA THR A 310 11.00 -9.29 2.61
C THR A 310 9.71 -8.47 2.61
N VAL A 311 8.84 -8.66 1.60
CA VAL A 311 7.52 -8.01 1.54
C VAL A 311 6.64 -8.47 2.71
N ASP A 312 6.63 -9.76 3.01
CA ASP A 312 5.88 -10.33 4.13
C ASP A 312 6.39 -9.81 5.49
N THR A 313 7.69 -9.65 5.64
CA THR A 313 8.30 -9.09 6.86
C THR A 313 7.88 -7.63 7.06
N ALA A 314 7.95 -6.80 6.02
CA ALA A 314 7.51 -5.41 6.10
C ALA A 314 6.01 -5.27 6.42
N ALA A 315 5.16 -6.16 5.88
CA ALA A 315 3.74 -6.20 6.19
C ALA A 315 3.48 -6.58 7.66
N ARG A 316 4.25 -7.52 8.20
CA ARG A 316 4.20 -7.95 9.62
C ARG A 316 4.63 -6.84 10.56
N ASP A 317 5.75 -6.18 10.28
CA ASP A 317 6.24 -5.06 11.08
C ASP A 317 5.23 -3.92 11.14
N ALA A 318 4.58 -3.62 10.01
CA ALA A 318 3.47 -2.68 9.96
C ALA A 318 2.27 -3.13 10.80
N GLN A 319 1.95 -4.42 10.84
CA GLN A 319 0.88 -4.96 11.67
C GLN A 319 1.22 -4.89 13.16
N ILE A 320 2.45 -5.24 13.55
CA ILE A 320 2.93 -5.14 14.93
C ILE A 320 2.93 -3.68 15.38
N ALA A 321 3.38 -2.74 14.54
CA ALA A 321 3.36 -1.32 14.85
C ALA A 321 1.93 -0.81 15.11
N ARG A 322 0.93 -1.26 14.34
CA ARG A 322 -0.48 -0.91 14.57
C ARG A 322 -1.03 -1.46 15.88
N ILE A 323 -0.65 -2.68 16.24
CA ILE A 323 -1.07 -3.28 17.50
C ILE A 323 -0.46 -2.49 18.66
N ASN A 324 0.81 -2.14 18.59
CA ASN A 324 1.48 -1.32 19.61
C ASN A 324 0.86 0.08 19.72
N ASP A 325 0.56 0.73 18.60
CA ASP A 325 -0.10 2.04 18.55
C ASP A 325 -1.49 2.01 19.26
N LEU A 326 -2.25 0.94 19.06
CA LEU A 326 -3.51 0.73 19.77
C LEU A 326 -3.31 0.45 21.26
N GLN A 327 -2.29 -0.34 21.64
CA GLN A 327 -1.96 -0.57 23.05
C GLN A 327 -1.59 0.73 23.77
N ASP A 328 -0.79 1.58 23.14
CA ASP A 328 -0.37 2.86 23.69
C ASP A 328 -1.55 3.81 23.86
N PHE A 329 -2.47 3.84 22.89
CA PHE A 329 -3.72 4.58 23.02
C PHE A 329 -4.55 4.08 24.22
N ILE A 330 -4.78 2.77 24.34
CA ILE A 330 -5.54 2.19 25.45
C ILE A 330 -4.90 2.52 26.82
N LYS A 331 -3.56 2.56 26.90
CA LYS A 331 -2.83 2.94 28.12
C LYS A 331 -2.99 4.42 28.46
N GLN A 332 -2.90 5.29 27.45
CA GLN A 332 -2.89 6.74 27.64
C GLN A 332 -4.29 7.32 27.85
N GLN A 333 -5.30 6.71 27.23
CA GLN A 333 -6.68 7.19 27.35
C GLN A 333 -7.23 6.84 28.75
N ARG A 334 -7.67 7.88 29.47
CA ARG A 334 -8.19 7.77 30.85
C ARG A 334 -9.70 7.96 30.95
N ILE A 335 -10.32 8.49 29.92
CA ILE A 335 -11.74 8.88 29.89
C ILE A 335 -12.38 8.27 28.65
N ASP A 336 -13.61 7.80 28.82
CA ASP A 336 -14.42 7.26 27.73
C ASP A 336 -14.65 8.31 26.65
N LEU A 337 -14.81 7.84 25.44
CA LEU A 337 -15.14 8.71 24.31
C LEU A 337 -16.61 9.12 24.41
N ALA A 338 -16.84 10.43 24.51
CA ALA A 338 -18.18 11.01 24.55
C ALA A 338 -18.77 11.22 23.14
N GLU A 339 -17.92 11.46 22.16
CA GLU A 339 -18.32 11.81 20.79
C GLU A 339 -17.56 10.98 19.75
N PHE A 340 -18.20 10.81 18.60
CA PHE A 340 -17.63 10.11 17.46
C PHE A 340 -16.52 10.93 16.79
N ASP A 341 -15.39 10.29 16.50
CA ASP A 341 -14.28 10.88 15.75
C ASP A 341 -13.93 10.02 14.52
N GLU A 342 -14.08 10.60 13.33
CA GLU A 342 -13.72 9.95 12.05
C GLU A 342 -12.25 9.50 11.99
N THR A 343 -11.35 10.15 12.73
CA THR A 343 -9.92 9.83 12.71
C THR A 343 -9.67 8.47 13.33
N LEU A 344 -10.44 8.09 14.37
CA LEU A 344 -10.36 6.80 15.03
C LEU A 344 -10.78 5.68 14.09
N VAL A 345 -11.86 5.88 13.33
CA VAL A 345 -12.30 4.92 12.30
C VAL A 345 -11.19 4.66 11.29
N LYS A 346 -10.62 5.72 10.72
CA LYS A 346 -9.57 5.62 9.72
C LYS A 346 -8.29 4.97 10.26
N ARG A 347 -7.99 5.21 11.55
CA ARG A 347 -6.78 4.71 12.20
C ARG A 347 -6.89 3.24 12.57
N TRP A 348 -7.98 2.82 13.19
CA TRP A 348 -8.06 1.51 13.83
C TRP A 348 -9.10 0.55 13.30
N LEU A 349 -10.19 1.02 12.66
CA LEU A 349 -11.20 0.12 12.15
C LEU A 349 -10.76 -0.53 10.84
N LYS A 350 -10.96 -1.85 10.77
CA LYS A 350 -10.82 -2.64 9.56
C LYS A 350 -12.17 -2.84 8.90
N GLN A 351 -13.18 -3.27 9.66
CA GLN A 351 -14.49 -3.62 9.16
C GLN A 351 -15.56 -3.53 10.25
N ILE A 352 -16.79 -3.21 9.88
CA ILE A 352 -17.99 -3.35 10.69
C ILE A 352 -18.91 -4.32 9.96
N THR A 353 -19.24 -5.45 10.58
CA THR A 353 -20.21 -6.41 10.03
C THR A 353 -21.56 -6.15 10.66
N VAL A 354 -22.58 -5.96 9.83
CA VAL A 354 -23.95 -5.69 10.26
C VAL A 354 -24.74 -7.00 10.24
N TRP A 355 -25.16 -7.46 11.41
CA TRP A 355 -26.03 -8.61 11.61
C TRP A 355 -27.47 -8.12 11.87
N GLU A 356 -28.40 -9.01 12.04
CA GLU A 356 -29.80 -8.69 12.31
C GLU A 356 -29.98 -8.06 13.70
N ASP A 357 -29.29 -8.59 14.70
CA ASP A 357 -29.41 -8.30 16.14
C ASP A 357 -28.22 -7.54 16.73
N HIS A 358 -27.05 -7.61 16.10
CA HIS A 358 -25.82 -7.00 16.62
C HIS A 358 -24.92 -6.46 15.52
N PHE A 359 -23.79 -5.85 15.92
CA PHE A 359 -22.69 -5.42 15.04
C PHE A 359 -21.39 -6.05 15.53
N THR A 360 -20.60 -6.59 14.61
CA THR A 360 -19.21 -7.01 14.90
C THR A 360 -18.25 -5.95 14.37
N VAL A 361 -17.54 -5.29 15.26
CA VAL A 361 -16.50 -4.30 14.95
C VAL A 361 -15.15 -5.00 14.95
N GLU A 362 -14.51 -5.10 13.80
CA GLU A 362 -13.17 -5.65 13.64
C GLU A 362 -12.15 -4.53 13.51
N LEU A 363 -11.13 -4.56 14.37
CA LEU A 363 -10.01 -3.61 14.34
C LEU A 363 -8.88 -4.13 13.45
N LYS A 364 -8.01 -3.21 12.98
CA LYS A 364 -6.80 -3.55 12.20
C LYS A 364 -5.78 -4.37 12.99
N SER A 365 -5.90 -4.38 14.30
CA SER A 365 -5.14 -5.25 15.22
C SER A 365 -5.61 -6.71 15.24
N GLY A 366 -6.72 -7.02 14.56
CA GLY A 366 -7.36 -8.33 14.56
C GLY A 366 -8.31 -8.58 15.72
N LEU A 367 -8.54 -7.59 16.60
CA LEU A 367 -9.56 -7.69 17.65
C LEU A 367 -10.96 -7.57 17.04
N LYS A 368 -11.91 -8.34 17.58
CA LYS A 368 -13.33 -8.29 17.24
C LYS A 368 -14.13 -8.01 18.49
N ILE A 369 -15.08 -7.11 18.39
CA ILE A 369 -15.95 -6.67 19.47
C ILE A 369 -17.37 -6.70 18.95
N ASP A 370 -18.25 -7.42 19.66
CA ASP A 370 -19.65 -7.49 19.33
C ASP A 370 -20.41 -6.45 20.17
N ILE A 371 -21.25 -5.66 19.51
CA ILE A 371 -22.07 -4.60 20.09
C ILE A 371 -23.51 -4.89 19.76
N GLU A 372 -24.35 -4.99 20.78
CA GLU A 372 -25.80 -5.11 20.62
C GLU A 372 -26.37 -3.87 19.92
N GLY A 373 -27.32 -4.08 18.99
CA GLY A 373 -27.74 -2.99 18.14
C GLY A 373 -29.20 -2.88 17.79
#